data_02a08a89333f94aff09c8b131fed6d6f
#
_entry.id   02a08a89333f94aff09c8b131fed6d6f
#
_cell.length_a   1.000
_cell.length_b   1.000
_cell.length_c   1.000
_cell.angle_alpha   90.00
_cell.angle_beta   90.00
_cell.angle_gamma   90.00
#
_symmetry.space_group_name_H-M   'P 1'
#
loop_
_entity.id
_entity.type
_entity.pdbx_description
1 polymer ?
#
loop_
_entity_poly.entity_id
_entity_poly.type
_entity_poly.pdbx_seq_one_letter_code
_entity_poly.pdbx_strand_id
1 'polypeptide(L)'
;MPTRASALLATATVAALLAATAPASASDGRHGPKPNGQRVGYFTQWGADSSAKRVQETGQAAKLTVINYAFGNVSADGTCFQTNDAGQGDAHDDYQRAFSAAESVDGVADAPEQELKGHFNQLRKLKAKNPQLRTVISLGGWSWSRYFSDAAATDEARKKFVSSCIDLYLKGDVPVLAGSPEGGRGAAAGVFDGIDIDWEYPGGGGDAGNVVRPEDGRNFTLLMREFRRQLDALSGKKGKHYLLTAAVAANETVADRLELPELSRSVDWLNLMAYDLHGPWEGKGPTGHQANLYSDPADPDPRQRSADQAVTHYQERGLPAGQLVLGAPLYGHGWTGVAAGPRAGLFQSATAAASDRSYREVEALPGTVHVDRDHGASWKYDGTTFYSYDTAEVLTRKARYARWNGLGGVMVWSLDGDDARGSAIAALDRGLRRD
;
A
#
# COMPACT_ATOMS: atom_id res chain seq x y z
N MET A 1 79.32 50.04 28.35
CA MET A 1 78.63 49.22 29.35
C MET A 1 77.50 48.57 28.62
N PRO A 2 77.37 47.25 28.62
CA PRO A 2 76.61 46.52 27.61
C PRO A 2 75.15 46.27 28.03
N THR A 3 74.28 46.43 27.03
CA THR A 3 72.84 46.09 27.09
C THR A 3 72.68 44.62 26.79
N ARG A 4 71.97 43.93 27.68
CA ARG A 4 71.58 42.55 27.46
C ARG A 4 70.27 42.46 26.71
N ALA A 5 70.24 41.76 25.58
CA ALA A 5 69.12 41.40 24.81
C ALA A 5 68.48 40.06 25.45
N SER A 6 67.21 40.10 25.77
CA SER A 6 66.46 38.89 26.23
C SER A 6 65.80 38.29 24.99
N ALA A 7 66.12 37.05 24.72
CA ALA A 7 65.45 36.26 23.69
C ALA A 7 64.13 35.63 24.27
N LEU A 8 63.02 35.89 23.64
CA LEU A 8 61.75 35.19 23.93
C LEU A 8 61.70 33.92 23.07
N LEU A 9 61.65 32.79 23.76
CA LEU A 9 61.32 31.50 23.14
C LEU A 9 59.80 31.41 23.00
N ALA A 10 59.30 31.33 21.76
CA ALA A 10 57.91 31.01 21.51
C ALA A 10 57.76 29.48 21.36
N THR A 11 57.07 28.87 22.32
CA THR A 11 56.68 27.46 22.27
C THR A 11 55.39 27.35 21.45
N ALA A 12 55.45 26.74 20.29
CA ALA A 12 54.31 26.40 19.47
C ALA A 12 53.71 25.09 19.95
N THR A 13 52.51 25.15 20.53
CA THR A 13 51.73 23.96 20.90
C THR A 13 50.94 23.49 19.69
N VAL A 14 51.31 22.35 19.15
CA VAL A 14 50.56 21.67 18.08
C VAL A 14 49.39 20.92 18.75
N ALA A 15 48.17 21.42 18.60
CA ALA A 15 46.96 20.70 18.96
C ALA A 15 46.62 19.69 17.86
N ALA A 16 46.84 18.41 18.16
CA ALA A 16 46.39 17.33 17.30
C ALA A 16 44.84 17.17 17.44
N LEU A 17 44.08 17.57 16.41
CA LEU A 17 42.66 17.19 16.29
C LEU A 17 42.58 15.70 15.97
N LEU A 18 42.22 14.91 16.94
CA LEU A 18 41.69 13.55 16.76
C LEU A 18 40.27 13.66 16.16
N ALA A 19 40.19 13.55 14.85
CA ALA A 19 38.90 13.31 14.19
C ALA A 19 38.42 11.89 14.56
N ALA A 20 37.47 11.83 15.45
CA ALA A 20 36.75 10.59 15.71
C ALA A 20 35.92 10.22 14.48
N THR A 21 36.43 9.28 13.68
CA THR A 21 35.65 8.63 12.63
C THR A 21 34.61 7.76 13.32
N ALA A 22 33.35 8.21 13.33
CA ALA A 22 32.23 7.34 13.67
C ALA A 22 32.27 6.11 12.74
N PRO A 23 32.06 4.89 13.25
CA PRO A 23 31.97 3.73 12.38
C PRO A 23 30.81 3.94 11.42
N ALA A 24 31.08 3.90 10.12
CA ALA A 24 30.04 3.81 9.11
C ALA A 24 29.22 2.58 9.44
N SER A 25 27.96 2.80 9.82
CA SER A 25 26.98 1.73 9.94
C SER A 25 26.96 1.02 8.59
N ALA A 26 27.39 -0.24 8.56
CA ALA A 26 27.23 -1.09 7.40
C ALA A 26 25.71 -1.13 7.12
N SER A 27 25.26 -0.43 6.08
CA SER A 27 23.92 -0.56 5.57
C SER A 27 23.79 -2.01 5.11
N ASP A 28 23.04 -2.79 5.87
CA ASP A 28 22.63 -4.12 5.48
C ASP A 28 21.94 -3.97 4.11
N GLY A 29 22.50 -4.54 3.04
CA GLY A 29 22.14 -4.29 1.64
C GLY A 29 20.72 -4.70 1.24
N ARG A 30 19.83 -4.82 2.23
CA ARG A 30 18.44 -5.22 2.09
C ARG A 30 17.48 -4.08 1.75
N HIS A 31 17.83 -2.81 2.00
CA HIS A 31 16.89 -1.69 1.94
C HIS A 31 17.36 -0.47 1.15
N GLY A 32 18.22 -0.64 0.15
CA GLY A 32 18.56 0.45 -0.75
C GLY A 32 17.36 0.87 -1.60
N PRO A 33 16.98 2.17 -1.65
CA PRO A 33 15.94 2.61 -2.57
C PRO A 33 16.32 2.23 -3.99
N LYS A 34 15.41 1.53 -4.70
CA LYS A 34 15.62 1.25 -6.13
C LYS A 34 15.69 2.59 -6.88
N PRO A 35 16.52 2.73 -7.92
CA PRO A 35 16.76 4.01 -8.60
C PRO A 35 15.51 4.75 -9.06
N ASN A 36 14.37 4.06 -9.21
CA ASN A 36 13.09 4.60 -9.70
C ASN A 36 11.91 4.42 -8.74
N GLY A 37 12.12 4.06 -7.47
CA GLY A 37 11.07 3.82 -6.49
C GLY A 37 10.15 2.62 -6.81
N GLN A 38 9.34 2.21 -5.84
CA GLN A 38 8.31 1.18 -6.01
C GLN A 38 7.08 1.79 -6.70
N ARG A 39 6.42 0.99 -7.53
CA ARG A 39 5.11 1.25 -8.12
C ARG A 39 4.24 0.06 -7.75
N VAL A 40 3.49 0.23 -6.66
CA VAL A 40 2.65 -0.81 -6.06
C VAL A 40 1.21 -0.58 -6.51
N GLY A 41 0.53 -1.63 -6.95
CA GLY A 41 -0.90 -1.56 -7.25
C GLY A 41 -1.66 -2.66 -6.53
N TYR A 42 -2.73 -2.30 -5.83
CA TYR A 42 -3.64 -3.29 -5.28
C TYR A 42 -4.55 -3.84 -6.36
N PHE A 43 -4.62 -5.16 -6.44
CA PHE A 43 -5.49 -5.92 -7.32
C PHE A 43 -6.61 -6.51 -6.46
N THR A 44 -7.83 -6.02 -6.63
CA THR A 44 -9.01 -6.49 -5.91
C THR A 44 -9.55 -7.77 -6.55
N GLN A 45 -9.73 -8.83 -5.78
CA GLN A 45 -10.24 -10.10 -6.26
C GLN A 45 -11.69 -9.97 -6.78
N TRP A 46 -12.51 -9.16 -6.14
CA TRP A 46 -13.96 -9.00 -6.37
C TRP A 46 -14.33 -7.90 -7.37
N GLY A 47 -13.40 -7.12 -7.85
CA GLY A 47 -13.69 -6.01 -8.77
C GLY A 47 -14.25 -6.51 -10.10
N ALA A 48 -15.38 -5.98 -10.57
CA ALA A 48 -15.99 -6.36 -11.85
C ALA A 48 -15.03 -6.23 -13.04
N ASP A 49 -14.08 -5.32 -12.95
CA ASP A 49 -13.01 -5.09 -13.93
C ASP A 49 -11.64 -5.58 -13.45
N SER A 50 -11.58 -6.29 -12.33
CA SER A 50 -10.36 -6.91 -11.83
C SER A 50 -9.97 -8.09 -12.70
N SER A 51 -8.98 -7.87 -13.55
CA SER A 51 -8.49 -8.88 -14.47
C SER A 51 -6.99 -8.69 -14.72
N ALA A 52 -6.23 -9.74 -14.50
CA ALA A 52 -4.80 -9.75 -14.82
C ALA A 52 -4.56 -9.51 -16.32
N LYS A 53 -5.49 -9.95 -17.18
CA LYS A 53 -5.48 -9.63 -18.62
C LYS A 53 -5.60 -8.13 -18.85
N ARG A 54 -6.53 -7.44 -18.19
CA ARG A 54 -6.68 -5.98 -18.27
C ARG A 54 -5.40 -5.27 -17.82
N VAL A 55 -4.81 -5.69 -16.70
CA VAL A 55 -3.52 -5.16 -16.21
C VAL A 55 -2.41 -5.30 -17.25
N GLN A 56 -2.42 -6.41 -18.03
CA GLN A 56 -1.49 -6.60 -19.14
C GLN A 56 -1.81 -5.70 -20.33
N GLU A 57 -3.06 -5.66 -20.78
CA GLU A 57 -3.48 -4.98 -22.01
C GLU A 57 -3.42 -3.46 -21.89
N THR A 58 -3.72 -2.88 -20.73
CA THR A 58 -3.58 -1.44 -20.45
C THR A 58 -2.12 -1.00 -20.27
N GLY A 59 -1.17 -1.95 -20.26
CA GLY A 59 0.25 -1.69 -20.04
C GLY A 59 0.62 -1.31 -18.60
N GLN A 60 -0.28 -1.52 -17.63
CA GLN A 60 0.00 -1.32 -16.21
C GLN A 60 1.12 -2.27 -15.75
N ALA A 61 1.05 -3.57 -16.10
CA ALA A 61 2.03 -4.58 -15.70
C ALA A 61 3.48 -4.20 -16.03
N ALA A 62 3.71 -3.56 -17.19
CA ALA A 62 5.04 -3.13 -17.61
C ALA A 62 5.60 -1.96 -16.78
N LYS A 63 4.74 -1.22 -16.09
CA LYS A 63 5.10 -0.05 -15.27
C LYS A 63 5.16 -0.37 -13.79
N LEU A 64 4.40 -1.36 -13.32
CA LEU A 64 4.37 -1.78 -11.93
C LEU A 64 5.65 -2.55 -11.54
N THR A 65 6.03 -2.43 -10.28
CA THR A 65 7.07 -3.28 -9.65
C THR A 65 6.45 -4.36 -8.77
N VAL A 66 5.28 -4.08 -8.20
CA VAL A 66 4.57 -4.98 -7.30
C VAL A 66 3.06 -4.89 -7.53
N ILE A 67 2.40 -6.03 -7.49
CA ILE A 67 0.95 -6.16 -7.33
C ILE A 67 0.68 -6.77 -5.97
N ASN A 68 -0.07 -6.05 -5.12
CA ASN A 68 -0.66 -6.58 -3.90
C ASN A 68 -2.03 -7.16 -4.23
N TYR A 69 -2.19 -8.46 -4.07
CA TYR A 69 -3.48 -9.15 -4.29
C TYR A 69 -4.35 -9.03 -3.03
N ALA A 70 -5.49 -8.44 -3.16
CA ALA A 70 -6.42 -8.16 -2.07
C ALA A 70 -7.68 -9.07 -2.17
N PHE A 71 -7.96 -9.93 -1.19
CA PHE A 71 -7.21 -10.14 0.05
C PHE A 71 -7.17 -11.63 0.41
N GLY A 72 -6.25 -11.98 1.30
CA GLY A 72 -6.34 -13.18 2.10
C GLY A 72 -6.94 -12.88 3.48
N ASN A 73 -7.60 -13.85 4.11
CA ASN A 73 -8.28 -13.67 5.38
C ASN A 73 -7.58 -14.39 6.54
N VAL A 74 -7.89 -13.94 7.77
CA VAL A 74 -7.46 -14.51 9.03
C VAL A 74 -8.65 -15.17 9.72
N SER A 75 -8.57 -16.46 10.01
CA SER A 75 -9.63 -17.20 10.71
C SER A 75 -9.70 -16.90 12.20
N ALA A 76 -10.83 -17.24 12.82
CA ALA A 76 -11.02 -17.08 14.27
C ALA A 76 -10.02 -17.91 15.11
N ASP A 77 -9.47 -18.98 14.58
CA ASP A 77 -8.44 -19.78 15.24
C ASP A 77 -7.01 -19.30 14.94
N GLY A 78 -6.87 -18.13 14.30
CA GLY A 78 -5.61 -17.46 14.05
C GLY A 78 -4.75 -18.14 12.98
N THR A 79 -5.34 -18.50 11.83
CA THR A 79 -4.62 -19.03 10.67
C THR A 79 -5.03 -18.34 9.37
N CYS A 80 -4.14 -18.29 8.37
CA CYS A 80 -4.53 -18.05 6.99
C CYS A 80 -5.31 -19.26 6.47
N PHE A 81 -6.35 -19.03 5.70
CA PHE A 81 -7.20 -20.09 5.15
C PHE A 81 -7.80 -19.69 3.80
N GLN A 82 -8.39 -20.66 3.12
CA GLN A 82 -9.15 -20.48 1.89
C GLN A 82 -10.50 -21.20 2.01
N THR A 83 -11.56 -20.53 1.56
CA THR A 83 -12.93 -21.05 1.60
C THR A 83 -13.78 -20.41 0.50
N ASN A 84 -14.93 -21.05 0.20
CA ASN A 84 -16.00 -20.47 -0.62
C ASN A 84 -17.18 -19.98 0.24
N ASP A 85 -17.01 -19.88 1.56
CA ASP A 85 -18.05 -19.36 2.46
C ASP A 85 -18.20 -17.85 2.26
N ALA A 86 -19.42 -17.42 1.98
CA ALA A 86 -19.73 -16.03 1.69
C ALA A 86 -19.23 -15.07 2.78
N GLY A 87 -18.50 -14.03 2.37
CA GLY A 87 -17.94 -13.02 3.25
C GLY A 87 -16.66 -13.45 4.00
N GLN A 88 -16.21 -14.70 3.85
CA GLN A 88 -14.98 -15.19 4.46
C GLN A 88 -13.84 -15.46 3.48
N GLY A 89 -14.17 -15.73 2.23
CA GLY A 89 -13.22 -15.97 1.15
C GLY A 89 -13.94 -16.24 -0.16
N ASP A 90 -13.16 -16.40 -1.21
CA ASP A 90 -13.63 -16.80 -2.53
C ASP A 90 -12.55 -17.62 -3.22
N ALA A 91 -12.36 -18.85 -2.71
CA ALA A 91 -11.41 -19.80 -3.27
C ALA A 91 -11.73 -20.13 -4.75
N HIS A 92 -13.04 -19.99 -5.12
CA HIS A 92 -13.45 -20.20 -6.50
C HIS A 92 -12.73 -19.24 -7.45
N ASP A 93 -12.85 -17.94 -7.22
CA ASP A 93 -12.17 -16.95 -8.08
C ASP A 93 -10.66 -16.90 -7.83
N ASP A 94 -10.21 -17.19 -6.61
CA ASP A 94 -8.78 -17.23 -6.31
C ASP A 94 -8.03 -18.29 -7.12
N TYR A 95 -8.49 -19.56 -7.13
CA TYR A 95 -7.72 -20.64 -7.74
C TYR A 95 -8.52 -21.82 -8.36
N GLN A 96 -9.88 -21.76 -8.35
CA GLN A 96 -10.67 -22.87 -8.87
C GLN A 96 -11.35 -22.56 -10.22
N ARG A 97 -11.77 -21.31 -10.46
CA ARG A 97 -12.47 -20.90 -11.69
C ARG A 97 -11.57 -21.03 -12.91
N ALA A 98 -12.03 -21.79 -13.92
CA ALA A 98 -11.34 -21.89 -15.19
C ALA A 98 -11.53 -20.60 -16.02
N PHE A 99 -10.43 -20.04 -16.51
CA PHE A 99 -10.42 -18.92 -17.44
C PHE A 99 -10.42 -19.43 -18.88
N SER A 100 -11.31 -18.87 -19.71
CA SER A 100 -11.28 -19.09 -21.15
C SER A 100 -10.05 -18.45 -21.80
N ALA A 101 -9.75 -18.81 -23.06
CA ALA A 101 -8.68 -18.14 -23.81
C ALA A 101 -8.90 -16.62 -23.95
N ALA A 102 -10.16 -16.20 -24.06
CA ALA A 102 -10.52 -14.78 -24.16
C ALA A 102 -10.28 -14.00 -22.87
N GLU A 103 -10.35 -14.64 -21.72
CA GLU A 103 -10.14 -14.03 -20.39
C GLU A 103 -8.69 -14.14 -19.91
N SER A 104 -7.93 -15.06 -20.50
CA SER A 104 -6.57 -15.39 -20.03
C SER A 104 -5.53 -14.37 -20.48
N VAL A 105 -4.55 -14.08 -19.61
CA VAL A 105 -3.41 -13.18 -19.85
C VAL A 105 -2.60 -13.57 -21.09
N ASP A 106 -2.43 -14.87 -21.32
CA ASP A 106 -1.63 -15.40 -22.44
C ASP A 106 -2.45 -15.84 -23.65
N GLY A 107 -3.77 -15.73 -23.60
CA GLY A 107 -4.67 -16.19 -24.63
C GLY A 107 -4.88 -17.71 -24.67
N VAL A 108 -4.45 -18.43 -23.63
CA VAL A 108 -4.60 -19.87 -23.50
C VAL A 108 -5.60 -20.20 -22.38
N ALA A 109 -6.65 -20.96 -22.69
CA ALA A 109 -7.63 -21.40 -21.71
C ALA A 109 -6.99 -22.33 -20.67
N ASP A 110 -7.55 -22.32 -19.45
CA ASP A 110 -7.15 -23.28 -18.43
C ASP A 110 -7.62 -24.69 -18.81
N ALA A 111 -6.73 -25.69 -18.65
CA ALA A 111 -7.07 -27.08 -18.91
C ALA A 111 -7.89 -27.69 -17.75
N PRO A 112 -8.80 -28.64 -18.04
CA PRO A 112 -9.66 -29.24 -17.00
C PRO A 112 -8.88 -29.86 -15.83
N GLU A 113 -7.74 -30.48 -16.12
CA GLU A 113 -6.90 -31.19 -15.14
C GLU A 113 -5.90 -30.32 -14.39
N GLN A 114 -5.86 -29.00 -14.62
CA GLN A 114 -4.96 -28.09 -13.90
C GLN A 114 -5.29 -28.04 -12.41
N GLU A 115 -4.27 -28.19 -11.58
CA GLU A 115 -4.36 -28.03 -10.12
C GLU A 115 -4.53 -26.57 -9.68
N LEU A 116 -4.11 -25.61 -10.52
CA LEU A 116 -4.21 -24.18 -10.27
C LEU A 116 -4.88 -23.47 -11.44
N LYS A 117 -6.00 -22.83 -11.15
CA LYS A 117 -6.76 -21.95 -12.06
C LYS A 117 -6.95 -20.56 -11.43
N GLY A 118 -8.02 -19.88 -11.72
CA GLY A 118 -8.40 -18.62 -11.06
C GLY A 118 -7.40 -17.48 -11.24
N HIS A 119 -7.56 -16.47 -10.43
CA HIS A 119 -6.67 -15.31 -10.42
C HIS A 119 -5.21 -15.67 -10.12
N PHE A 120 -4.97 -16.67 -9.27
CA PHE A 120 -3.60 -17.10 -8.95
C PHE A 120 -2.86 -17.61 -10.19
N ASN A 121 -3.53 -18.41 -11.04
CA ASN A 121 -2.93 -18.82 -12.31
C ASN A 121 -2.74 -17.63 -13.25
N GLN A 122 -3.68 -16.69 -13.31
CA GLN A 122 -3.57 -15.50 -14.15
C GLN A 122 -2.42 -14.58 -13.69
N LEU A 123 -2.18 -14.44 -12.39
CA LEU A 123 -1.01 -13.73 -11.85
C LEU A 123 0.30 -14.44 -12.22
N ARG A 124 0.33 -15.77 -12.19
CA ARG A 124 1.49 -16.56 -12.63
C ARG A 124 1.80 -16.30 -14.11
N LYS A 125 0.78 -16.30 -14.97
CA LYS A 125 0.89 -15.98 -16.41
C LYS A 125 1.33 -14.51 -16.62
N LEU A 126 0.81 -13.58 -15.82
CA LEU A 126 1.21 -12.17 -15.86
C LEU A 126 2.68 -11.97 -15.52
N LYS A 127 3.19 -12.63 -14.47
CA LYS A 127 4.61 -12.61 -14.11
C LYS A 127 5.49 -13.23 -15.19
N ALA A 128 5.06 -14.30 -15.85
CA ALA A 128 5.81 -14.91 -16.95
C ALA A 128 6.03 -13.93 -18.12
N LYS A 129 5.03 -13.07 -18.41
CA LYS A 129 5.16 -11.99 -19.40
C LYS A 129 5.93 -10.76 -18.91
N ASN A 130 5.99 -10.55 -17.60
CA ASN A 130 6.59 -9.39 -16.96
C ASN A 130 7.56 -9.84 -15.84
N PRO A 131 8.76 -10.33 -16.16
CA PRO A 131 9.68 -10.95 -15.18
C PRO A 131 10.15 -9.98 -14.06
N GLN A 132 10.05 -8.67 -14.28
CA GLN A 132 10.35 -7.65 -13.27
C GLN A 132 9.25 -7.50 -12.22
N LEU A 133 8.02 -7.96 -12.53
CA LEU A 133 6.85 -7.82 -11.67
C LEU A 133 6.89 -8.85 -10.54
N ARG A 134 6.64 -8.39 -9.33
CA ARG A 134 6.44 -9.23 -8.15
C ARG A 134 4.98 -9.18 -7.73
N THR A 135 4.48 -10.28 -7.21
CA THR A 135 3.12 -10.36 -6.64
C THR A 135 3.21 -10.69 -5.16
N VAL A 136 2.41 -10.03 -4.36
CA VAL A 136 2.38 -10.15 -2.90
C VAL A 136 0.93 -10.40 -2.50
N ILE A 137 0.69 -11.33 -1.59
CA ILE A 137 -0.63 -11.48 -0.98
C ILE A 137 -0.80 -10.46 0.13
N SER A 138 -1.86 -9.66 0.05
CA SER A 138 -2.26 -8.76 1.15
C SER A 138 -3.27 -9.48 2.03
N LEU A 139 -3.09 -9.41 3.34
CA LEU A 139 -3.92 -10.08 4.34
C LEU A 139 -4.69 -9.04 5.13
N GLY A 140 -6.01 -9.16 5.18
CA GLY A 140 -6.87 -8.30 5.99
C GLY A 140 -7.73 -7.32 5.19
N GLY A 141 -7.35 -6.05 5.19
CA GLY A 141 -8.20 -4.95 4.73
C GLY A 141 -9.33 -4.64 5.71
N TRP A 142 -10.22 -3.71 5.35
CA TRP A 142 -11.29 -3.23 6.22
C TRP A 142 -12.15 -4.35 6.79
N SER A 143 -12.58 -5.29 5.93
CA SER A 143 -13.56 -6.32 6.31
C SER A 143 -12.95 -7.56 6.96
N TRP A 144 -11.65 -7.83 6.77
CA TRP A 144 -11.00 -9.06 7.22
C TRP A 144 -9.90 -8.83 8.27
N SER A 145 -9.90 -7.67 8.91
CA SER A 145 -8.99 -7.36 10.03
C SER A 145 -9.45 -7.92 11.39
N ARG A 146 -10.58 -8.60 11.43
CA ARG A 146 -11.29 -8.97 12.67
C ARG A 146 -10.44 -9.72 13.70
N TYR A 147 -9.62 -10.66 13.27
CA TYR A 147 -8.91 -11.58 14.16
C TYR A 147 -7.39 -11.34 14.26
N PHE A 148 -6.87 -10.26 13.68
CA PHE A 148 -5.43 -9.97 13.80
C PHE A 148 -4.97 -9.79 15.24
N SER A 149 -5.77 -9.12 16.07
CA SER A 149 -5.43 -8.93 17.49
C SER A 149 -5.27 -10.27 18.22
N ASP A 150 -6.12 -11.27 17.92
CA ASP A 150 -5.99 -12.63 18.47
C ASP A 150 -4.76 -13.34 17.91
N ALA A 151 -4.57 -13.30 16.58
CA ALA A 151 -3.43 -13.94 15.91
C ALA A 151 -2.07 -13.33 16.32
N ALA A 152 -2.05 -12.07 16.78
CA ALA A 152 -0.84 -11.36 17.19
C ALA A 152 -0.58 -11.41 18.71
N ALA A 153 -1.54 -11.84 19.53
CA ALA A 153 -1.51 -11.66 21.00
C ALA A 153 -0.37 -12.38 21.70
N THR A 154 -0.09 -13.63 21.33
CA THR A 154 0.97 -14.43 21.98
C THR A 154 2.04 -14.88 20.99
N ASP A 155 3.17 -15.34 21.50
CA ASP A 155 4.25 -15.87 20.66
C ASP A 155 3.81 -17.13 19.87
N GLU A 156 3.04 -18.00 20.52
CA GLU A 156 2.48 -19.22 19.91
C GLU A 156 1.48 -18.87 18.81
N ALA A 157 0.57 -17.90 19.08
CA ALA A 157 -0.40 -17.44 18.09
C ALA A 157 0.29 -16.83 16.86
N ARG A 158 1.27 -15.95 17.06
CA ARG A 158 2.08 -15.38 15.97
C ARG A 158 2.78 -16.44 15.13
N LYS A 159 3.44 -17.42 15.78
CA LYS A 159 4.12 -18.52 15.08
C LYS A 159 3.15 -19.36 14.25
N LYS A 160 1.99 -19.71 14.82
CA LYS A 160 0.92 -20.45 14.15
C LYS A 160 0.42 -19.69 12.94
N PHE A 161 0.05 -18.42 13.13
CA PHE A 161 -0.47 -17.57 12.07
C PHE A 161 0.53 -17.43 10.92
N VAL A 162 1.75 -17.00 11.22
CA VAL A 162 2.80 -16.79 10.21
C VAL A 162 3.11 -18.06 9.43
N SER A 163 3.24 -19.22 10.12
CA SER A 163 3.52 -20.47 9.42
C SER A 163 2.38 -20.88 8.48
N SER A 164 1.11 -20.72 8.90
CA SER A 164 -0.05 -21.04 8.06
C SER A 164 -0.10 -20.18 6.79
N CYS A 165 0.18 -18.87 6.90
CA CYS A 165 0.20 -17.97 5.74
C CYS A 165 1.35 -18.31 4.77
N ILE A 166 2.53 -18.64 5.30
CA ILE A 166 3.68 -19.08 4.48
C ILE A 166 3.37 -20.39 3.77
N ASP A 167 2.78 -21.35 4.46
CA ASP A 167 2.44 -22.64 3.87
C ASP A 167 1.40 -22.45 2.75
N LEU A 168 0.34 -21.70 3.03
CA LEU A 168 -0.76 -21.48 2.09
C LEU A 168 -0.30 -20.71 0.84
N TYR A 169 0.37 -19.56 1.01
CA TYR A 169 0.60 -18.62 -0.10
C TYR A 169 2.01 -18.71 -0.69
N LEU A 170 3.06 -18.92 0.10
CA LEU A 170 4.44 -18.93 -0.43
C LEU A 170 4.96 -20.31 -0.79
N LYS A 171 4.54 -21.35 -0.04
CA LYS A 171 4.75 -22.74 -0.46
C LYS A 171 3.68 -23.17 -1.45
N GLY A 172 2.51 -22.53 -1.42
CA GLY A 172 1.41 -22.74 -2.36
C GLY A 172 0.55 -23.95 -2.03
N ASP A 173 0.47 -24.32 -0.75
CA ASP A 173 -0.31 -25.47 -0.27
C ASP A 173 -1.80 -25.04 -0.12
N VAL A 174 -2.45 -24.66 -1.22
CA VAL A 174 -3.88 -24.31 -1.23
C VAL A 174 -4.74 -25.56 -1.09
N PRO A 175 -5.81 -25.52 -0.26
CA PRO A 175 -6.58 -26.73 0.01
C PRO A 175 -7.39 -27.19 -1.21
N VAL A 176 -7.60 -28.51 -1.31
CA VAL A 176 -8.61 -29.08 -2.19
C VAL A 176 -9.95 -29.00 -1.45
N LEU A 177 -10.85 -28.14 -1.92
CA LEU A 177 -12.17 -27.95 -1.31
C LEU A 177 -13.21 -28.90 -1.89
N ALA A 178 -14.25 -29.17 -1.11
CA ALA A 178 -15.31 -30.08 -1.55
C ALA A 178 -15.97 -29.61 -2.86
N GLY A 179 -16.07 -30.52 -3.83
CA GLY A 179 -16.68 -30.26 -5.13
C GLY A 179 -15.75 -29.64 -6.18
N SER A 180 -14.46 -29.42 -5.86
CA SER A 180 -13.47 -28.88 -6.79
C SER A 180 -12.15 -29.66 -6.68
N PRO A 181 -11.57 -30.16 -7.79
CA PRO A 181 -10.31 -30.88 -7.76
C PRO A 181 -9.08 -29.96 -7.66
N GLU A 182 -9.26 -28.67 -7.82
CA GLU A 182 -8.18 -27.69 -7.79
C GLU A 182 -7.59 -27.54 -6.38
N GLY A 183 -6.31 -27.26 -6.31
CA GLY A 183 -5.55 -27.15 -5.08
C GLY A 183 -4.56 -28.29 -4.90
N GLY A 184 -4.09 -28.44 -3.68
CA GLY A 184 -3.09 -29.43 -3.31
C GLY A 184 -1.74 -28.80 -2.94
N ARG A 185 -0.86 -29.66 -2.44
CA ARG A 185 0.45 -29.24 -1.96
C ARG A 185 1.31 -28.65 -3.09
N GLY A 186 1.70 -27.40 -2.95
CA GLY A 186 2.53 -26.69 -3.90
C GLY A 186 1.82 -26.24 -5.18
N ALA A 187 0.50 -26.43 -5.32
CA ALA A 187 -0.24 -26.05 -6.53
C ALA A 187 -0.07 -24.57 -6.88
N ALA A 188 -0.08 -23.68 -5.87
CA ALA A 188 0.12 -22.25 -6.03
C ALA A 188 1.57 -21.78 -5.79
N ALA A 189 2.54 -22.69 -5.77
CA ALA A 189 3.95 -22.34 -5.54
C ALA A 189 4.46 -21.35 -6.60
N GLY A 190 5.12 -20.27 -6.14
CA GLY A 190 5.69 -19.25 -7.02
C GLY A 190 4.71 -18.20 -7.53
N VAL A 191 3.41 -18.28 -7.16
CA VAL A 191 2.47 -17.20 -7.41
C VAL A 191 2.90 -15.97 -6.65
N PHE A 192 3.08 -16.05 -5.33
CA PHE A 192 3.44 -14.90 -4.51
C PHE A 192 4.93 -14.83 -4.15
N ASP A 193 5.43 -13.61 -4.08
CA ASP A 193 6.83 -13.25 -3.79
C ASP A 193 6.98 -12.59 -2.41
N GLY A 194 5.90 -12.52 -1.63
CA GLY A 194 5.88 -11.88 -0.32
C GLY A 194 4.49 -11.82 0.28
N ILE A 195 4.43 -11.18 1.45
CA ILE A 195 3.21 -10.96 2.24
C ILE A 195 3.12 -9.48 2.57
N ASP A 196 1.95 -8.91 2.41
CA ASP A 196 1.54 -7.58 2.87
C ASP A 196 0.55 -7.74 4.02
N ILE A 197 0.63 -6.92 5.05
CA ILE A 197 -0.30 -6.95 6.18
C ILE A 197 -1.12 -5.67 6.14
N ASP A 198 -2.41 -5.82 5.94
CA ASP A 198 -3.39 -4.74 5.96
C ASP A 198 -4.29 -4.89 7.18
N TRP A 199 -3.72 -4.65 8.37
CA TRP A 199 -4.46 -4.68 9.63
C TRP A 199 -5.06 -3.31 9.93
N GLU A 200 -6.38 -3.20 9.79
CA GLU A 200 -7.12 -1.95 9.97
C GLU A 200 -7.97 -1.97 11.25
N TYR A 201 -7.48 -1.52 12.43
CA TYR A 201 -6.09 -1.08 12.70
C TYR A 201 -5.63 -1.63 14.04
N PRO A 202 -4.31 -1.79 14.29
CA PRO A 202 -3.80 -2.12 15.60
C PRO A 202 -4.27 -1.13 16.66
N GLY A 203 -4.91 -1.62 17.72
CA GLY A 203 -5.47 -0.79 18.80
C GLY A 203 -6.78 -0.08 18.44
N GLY A 204 -7.42 -0.42 17.31
CA GLY A 204 -8.78 0.02 16.93
C GLY A 204 -8.84 1.22 15.99
N GLY A 205 -10.07 1.57 15.62
CA GLY A 205 -10.36 2.63 14.64
C GLY A 205 -10.75 2.13 13.26
N GLY A 206 -10.76 0.80 13.04
CA GLY A 206 -11.29 0.13 11.86
C GLY A 206 -12.74 -0.32 12.04
N ASP A 207 -13.11 -1.43 11.38
CA ASP A 207 -14.45 -1.99 11.47
C ASP A 207 -14.86 -2.31 12.92
N ALA A 208 -16.12 -2.04 13.26
CA ALA A 208 -16.65 -2.21 14.61
C ALA A 208 -16.64 -3.67 15.10
N GLY A 209 -16.55 -4.64 14.19
CA GLY A 209 -16.47 -6.07 14.50
C GLY A 209 -15.06 -6.55 14.86
N ASN A 210 -14.04 -5.71 14.74
CA ASN A 210 -12.65 -6.08 15.00
C ASN A 210 -12.39 -6.33 16.49
N VAL A 211 -11.63 -7.40 16.78
CA VAL A 211 -11.04 -7.60 18.11
C VAL A 211 -9.92 -6.59 18.32
N VAL A 212 -9.91 -5.92 19.46
CA VAL A 212 -8.98 -4.83 19.77
C VAL A 212 -8.37 -5.03 21.16
N ARG A 213 -7.07 -4.80 21.26
CA ARG A 213 -6.32 -4.79 22.53
C ARG A 213 -5.41 -3.55 22.63
N PRO A 214 -5.19 -3.02 23.83
CA PRO A 214 -4.27 -1.90 24.02
C PRO A 214 -2.83 -2.19 23.54
N GLU A 215 -2.43 -3.47 23.57
CA GLU A 215 -1.10 -3.94 23.19
C GLU A 215 -0.91 -4.17 21.68
N ASP A 216 -1.92 -3.96 20.88
CA ASP A 216 -1.90 -4.32 19.45
C ASP A 216 -0.79 -3.63 18.65
N GLY A 217 -0.45 -2.37 18.99
CA GLY A 217 0.70 -1.71 18.38
C GLY A 217 2.02 -2.46 18.61
N ARG A 218 2.24 -2.89 19.84
CA ARG A 218 3.38 -3.74 20.22
C ARG A 218 3.28 -5.13 19.57
N ASN A 219 2.09 -5.72 19.61
CA ASN A 219 1.84 -7.04 19.02
C ASN A 219 2.05 -7.04 17.51
N PHE A 220 1.72 -5.94 16.82
CA PHE A 220 2.00 -5.77 15.40
C PHE A 220 3.51 -5.78 15.11
N THR A 221 4.30 -5.05 15.88
CA THR A 221 5.77 -5.10 15.79
C THR A 221 6.30 -6.52 15.95
N LEU A 222 5.80 -7.27 16.94
CA LEU A 222 6.20 -8.65 17.20
C LEU A 222 5.75 -9.60 16.09
N LEU A 223 4.57 -9.39 15.52
CA LEU A 223 4.06 -10.16 14.40
C LEU A 223 4.92 -9.96 13.14
N MET A 224 5.25 -8.70 12.80
CA MET A 224 6.09 -8.41 11.63
C MET A 224 7.52 -8.96 11.79
N ARG A 225 8.05 -8.95 13.02
CA ARG A 225 9.33 -9.59 13.32
C ARG A 225 9.27 -11.11 13.12
N GLU A 226 8.18 -11.76 13.53
CA GLU A 226 8.00 -13.20 13.33
C GLU A 226 7.83 -13.55 11.85
N PHE A 227 7.07 -12.76 11.07
CA PHE A 227 7.01 -12.89 9.62
C PHE A 227 8.41 -12.81 9.01
N ARG A 228 9.18 -11.77 9.32
CA ARG A 228 10.54 -11.60 8.76
C ARG A 228 11.43 -12.78 9.11
N ARG A 229 11.40 -13.25 10.35
CA ARG A 229 12.18 -14.41 10.81
C ARG A 229 11.85 -15.67 9.99
N GLN A 230 10.57 -15.99 9.78
CA GLN A 230 10.17 -17.18 9.04
C GLN A 230 10.42 -17.03 7.53
N LEU A 231 10.21 -15.84 6.97
CA LEU A 231 10.52 -15.53 5.57
C LEU A 231 12.03 -15.67 5.29
N ASP A 232 12.90 -15.20 6.17
CA ASP A 232 14.34 -15.33 6.05
C ASP A 232 14.77 -16.81 6.14
N ALA A 233 14.15 -17.60 7.01
CA ALA A 233 14.38 -19.03 7.12
C ALA A 233 13.94 -19.79 5.84
N LEU A 234 12.86 -19.35 5.20
CA LEU A 234 12.41 -19.88 3.90
C LEU A 234 13.38 -19.49 2.79
N SER A 235 13.89 -18.24 2.82
CA SER A 235 14.85 -17.68 1.86
C SER A 235 16.19 -18.43 1.88
N GLY A 236 16.71 -18.74 3.06
CA GLY A 236 18.06 -19.29 3.26
C GLY A 236 18.36 -20.56 2.47
N LYS A 237 17.33 -21.31 2.06
CA LYS A 237 17.46 -22.50 1.22
C LYS A 237 17.42 -22.21 -0.28
N LYS A 238 16.93 -21.03 -0.71
CA LYS A 238 16.66 -20.68 -2.11
C LYS A 238 17.33 -19.40 -2.59
N GLY A 239 17.95 -18.61 -1.70
CA GLY A 239 18.57 -17.32 -2.01
C GLY A 239 17.57 -16.24 -2.48
N LYS A 240 16.25 -16.46 -2.32
CA LYS A 240 15.19 -15.54 -2.75
C LYS A 240 14.75 -14.66 -1.57
N HIS A 241 14.85 -13.33 -1.72
CA HIS A 241 14.24 -12.41 -0.74
C HIS A 241 12.73 -12.36 -0.95
N TYR A 242 11.94 -12.72 0.08
CA TYR A 242 10.51 -12.53 0.12
C TYR A 242 10.17 -11.17 0.70
N LEU A 243 9.29 -10.43 0.03
CA LEU A 243 8.82 -9.13 0.50
C LEU A 243 7.95 -9.28 1.75
N LEU A 244 8.11 -8.32 2.66
CA LEU A 244 7.23 -8.13 3.80
C LEU A 244 6.86 -6.65 3.86
N THR A 245 5.61 -6.33 3.64
CA THR A 245 5.08 -4.96 3.64
C THR A 245 3.87 -4.86 4.54
N ALA A 246 3.40 -3.65 4.77
CA ALA A 246 2.11 -3.43 5.43
C ALA A 246 1.45 -2.15 4.93
N ALA A 247 0.11 -2.13 4.89
CA ALA A 247 -0.66 -0.92 4.74
C ALA A 247 -0.84 -0.24 6.10
N VAL A 248 -0.73 1.10 6.13
CA VAL A 248 -0.80 1.89 7.36
C VAL A 248 -1.62 3.16 7.16
N ALA A 249 -2.34 3.58 8.21
CA ALA A 249 -3.22 4.73 8.16
C ALA A 249 -2.47 6.06 8.04
N ALA A 250 -3.05 7.03 7.32
CA ALA A 250 -2.61 8.42 7.37
C ALA A 250 -3.06 9.15 8.67
N ASN A 251 -3.97 8.55 9.44
CA ASN A 251 -4.44 9.11 10.70
C ASN A 251 -3.37 9.03 11.78
N GLU A 252 -2.91 10.18 12.26
CA GLU A 252 -1.86 10.29 13.28
C GLU A 252 -2.18 9.50 14.55
N THR A 253 -3.43 9.56 15.04
CA THR A 253 -3.84 8.82 16.25
C THR A 253 -3.68 7.31 16.10
N VAL A 254 -3.85 6.77 14.89
CA VAL A 254 -3.61 5.35 14.60
C VAL A 254 -2.12 5.10 14.46
N ALA A 255 -1.41 5.96 13.72
CA ALA A 255 0.04 5.89 13.52
C ALA A 255 0.82 5.95 14.84
N ASP A 256 0.34 6.71 15.83
CA ASP A 256 0.97 6.87 17.14
C ASP A 256 1.08 5.57 17.94
N ARG A 257 0.26 4.59 17.64
CA ARG A 257 0.31 3.27 18.28
C ARG A 257 1.43 2.38 17.77
N LEU A 258 2.01 2.71 16.60
CA LEU A 258 3.03 1.89 15.95
C LEU A 258 4.43 2.20 16.48
N GLU A 259 5.22 1.16 16.72
CA GLU A 259 6.64 1.25 17.11
C GLU A 259 7.50 1.34 15.83
N LEU A 260 7.46 2.50 15.12
CA LEU A 260 8.01 2.66 13.78
C LEU A 260 9.52 2.31 13.66
N PRO A 261 10.42 2.68 14.62
CA PRO A 261 11.81 2.31 14.52
C PRO A 261 12.07 0.79 14.60
N GLU A 262 11.27 0.06 15.38
CA GLU A 262 11.34 -1.39 15.50
C GLU A 262 10.71 -2.07 14.29
N LEU A 263 9.57 -1.57 13.84
CA LEU A 263 8.84 -2.07 12.69
C LEU A 263 9.69 -1.97 11.40
N SER A 264 10.41 -0.85 11.23
CA SER A 264 11.29 -0.61 10.08
C SER A 264 12.37 -1.67 9.87
N ARG A 265 12.78 -2.38 10.95
CA ARG A 265 13.79 -3.45 10.89
C ARG A 265 13.26 -4.74 10.27
N SER A 266 11.95 -4.91 10.24
CA SER A 266 11.30 -6.14 9.79
C SER A 266 10.71 -6.01 8.39
N VAL A 267 10.20 -4.83 8.02
CA VAL A 267 9.51 -4.61 6.76
C VAL A 267 10.44 -4.11 5.65
N ASP A 268 10.09 -4.41 4.41
CA ASP A 268 10.73 -3.80 3.25
C ASP A 268 10.26 -2.35 3.08
N TRP A 269 8.96 -2.10 3.24
CA TRP A 269 8.35 -0.76 3.31
C TRP A 269 6.93 -0.82 3.88
N LEU A 270 6.39 0.37 4.20
CA LEU A 270 4.99 0.59 4.57
C LEU A 270 4.27 1.32 3.44
N ASN A 271 3.09 0.87 3.07
CA ASN A 271 2.16 1.51 2.13
C ASN A 271 1.28 2.49 2.91
N LEU A 272 1.52 3.79 2.80
CA LEU A 272 0.76 4.82 3.50
C LEU A 272 -0.55 5.07 2.77
N MET A 273 -1.68 4.77 3.39
CA MET A 273 -3.02 5.04 2.86
C MET A 273 -3.36 6.54 3.01
N ALA A 274 -2.71 7.38 2.19
CA ALA A 274 -2.83 8.84 2.19
C ALA A 274 -4.05 9.30 1.38
N TYR A 275 -5.20 8.72 1.68
CA TYR A 275 -6.51 8.99 1.09
C TYR A 275 -7.59 8.79 2.16
N ASP A 276 -8.87 8.92 1.80
CA ASP A 276 -10.00 8.90 2.72
C ASP A 276 -9.89 9.98 3.81
N LEU A 277 -9.32 11.15 3.45
CA LEU A 277 -9.20 12.27 4.37
C LEU A 277 -10.55 12.97 4.58
N HIS A 278 -11.38 13.04 3.54
CA HIS A 278 -12.80 13.39 3.54
C HIS A 278 -13.60 12.36 2.73
N GLY A 279 -14.84 12.08 3.10
CA GLY A 279 -15.61 11.04 2.41
C GLY A 279 -17.09 10.97 2.79
N PRO A 280 -17.78 9.89 2.38
CA PRO A 280 -19.24 9.74 2.51
C PRO A 280 -19.76 9.71 3.95
N TRP A 281 -18.93 9.49 4.95
CA TRP A 281 -19.28 9.66 6.38
C TRP A 281 -19.61 11.09 6.75
N GLU A 282 -19.19 12.07 5.95
CA GLU A 282 -19.56 13.48 6.01
C GLU A 282 -20.68 13.79 5.01
N GLY A 283 -21.74 12.98 4.97
CA GLY A 283 -22.72 12.97 3.89
C GLY A 283 -23.46 14.31 3.68
N LYS A 284 -23.51 15.17 4.69
CA LYS A 284 -24.07 16.54 4.56
C LYS A 284 -23.01 17.61 4.34
N GLY A 285 -21.79 17.20 4.07
CA GLY A 285 -20.65 18.08 3.96
C GLY A 285 -20.04 18.47 5.32
N PRO A 286 -19.07 19.36 5.33
CA PRO A 286 -18.56 20.03 4.13
C PRO A 286 -17.92 19.06 3.15
N THR A 287 -18.07 19.33 1.83
CA THR A 287 -17.28 18.66 0.81
C THR A 287 -15.81 18.96 1.06
N GLY A 288 -14.93 18.01 0.77
CA GLY A 288 -13.50 18.17 1.03
C GLY A 288 -12.63 17.37 0.06
N HIS A 289 -11.33 17.57 0.15
CA HIS A 289 -10.37 16.79 -0.58
C HIS A 289 -10.15 15.43 0.11
N GLN A 290 -10.37 14.33 -0.60
CA GLN A 290 -10.13 13.01 -0.02
C GLN A 290 -8.65 12.62 0.06
N ALA A 291 -7.77 13.30 -0.69
CA ALA A 291 -6.38 12.85 -0.83
C ALA A 291 -5.43 13.99 -1.23
N ASN A 292 -5.65 15.20 -0.73
CA ASN A 292 -4.78 16.36 -0.99
C ASN A 292 -3.34 16.09 -0.54
N LEU A 293 -2.39 16.59 -1.33
CA LEU A 293 -0.97 16.43 -1.03
C LEU A 293 -0.53 17.34 0.12
N TYR A 294 -0.98 18.59 0.12
CA TYR A 294 -0.68 19.58 1.17
C TYR A 294 -1.96 20.08 1.83
N SER A 295 -1.86 20.49 3.09
CA SER A 295 -2.97 21.05 3.85
C SER A 295 -3.51 22.32 3.21
N ASP A 296 -4.83 22.44 3.15
CA ASP A 296 -5.52 23.66 2.73
C ASP A 296 -5.99 24.42 3.97
N PRO A 297 -5.48 25.64 4.24
CA PRO A 297 -5.92 26.45 5.39
C PRO A 297 -7.40 26.84 5.35
N ALA A 298 -8.06 26.74 4.20
CA ALA A 298 -9.49 26.99 4.04
C ALA A 298 -10.35 25.75 4.34
N ASP A 299 -9.73 24.59 4.59
CA ASP A 299 -10.46 23.41 5.02
C ASP A 299 -11.08 23.65 6.40
N PRO A 300 -12.42 23.49 6.52
CA PRO A 300 -13.10 23.65 7.80
C PRO A 300 -12.80 22.53 8.82
N ASP A 301 -12.24 21.37 8.42
CA ASP A 301 -11.71 20.40 9.38
C ASP A 301 -10.49 20.98 10.09
N PRO A 302 -10.54 21.17 11.43
CA PRO A 302 -9.43 21.76 12.17
C PRO A 302 -8.13 20.96 12.09
N ARG A 303 -8.19 19.68 11.70
CA ARG A 303 -7.01 18.83 11.50
C ARG A 303 -6.31 19.13 10.18
N GLN A 304 -7.04 19.66 9.18
CA GLN A 304 -6.53 20.03 7.85
C GLN A 304 -5.60 18.94 7.26
N ARG A 305 -6.07 17.69 7.33
CA ARG A 305 -5.27 16.51 7.00
C ARG A 305 -4.75 16.56 5.57
N SER A 306 -3.54 16.05 5.39
CA SER A 306 -2.90 15.93 4.08
C SER A 306 -1.92 14.76 4.02
N ALA A 307 -1.55 14.37 2.82
CA ALA A 307 -0.53 13.35 2.61
C ALA A 307 0.84 13.78 3.16
N ASP A 308 1.21 15.05 3.01
CA ASP A 308 2.48 15.61 3.49
C ASP A 308 2.59 15.59 5.02
N GLN A 309 1.50 15.93 5.74
CA GLN A 309 1.46 15.81 7.19
C GLN A 309 1.68 14.36 7.62
N ALA A 310 0.97 13.41 7.01
CA ALA A 310 1.12 12.00 7.34
C ALA A 310 2.55 11.51 7.05
N VAL A 311 3.14 11.85 5.91
CA VAL A 311 4.54 11.52 5.58
C VAL A 311 5.49 12.08 6.63
N THR A 312 5.35 13.36 6.98
CA THR A 312 6.17 14.04 7.98
C THR A 312 6.05 13.34 9.34
N HIS A 313 4.82 13.05 9.77
CA HIS A 313 4.55 12.36 11.03
C HIS A 313 5.27 10.99 11.14
N TYR A 314 5.21 10.17 10.09
CA TYR A 314 5.91 8.88 10.05
C TYR A 314 7.44 9.04 10.12
N GLN A 315 7.99 10.04 9.41
CA GLN A 315 9.44 10.30 9.39
C GLN A 315 9.95 10.82 10.73
N GLU A 316 9.26 11.78 11.35
CA GLU A 316 9.59 12.34 12.66
C GLU A 316 9.58 11.26 13.76
N ARG A 317 8.75 10.24 13.60
CA ARG A 317 8.69 9.08 14.51
C ARG A 317 9.69 7.98 14.16
N GLY A 318 10.62 8.23 13.25
CA GLY A 318 11.79 7.40 12.99
C GLY A 318 11.64 6.37 11.87
N LEU A 319 10.60 6.45 11.03
CA LEU A 319 10.55 5.63 9.81
C LEU A 319 11.45 6.22 8.73
N PRO A 320 12.40 5.47 8.16
CA PRO A 320 13.22 5.95 7.05
C PRO A 320 12.37 6.29 5.82
N ALA A 321 12.60 7.45 5.19
CA ALA A 321 11.85 7.90 4.01
C ALA A 321 11.75 6.82 2.92
N GLY A 322 12.85 6.12 2.62
CA GLY A 322 12.89 5.05 1.62
C GLY A 322 12.04 3.81 1.94
N GLN A 323 11.54 3.71 3.17
CA GLN A 323 10.62 2.65 3.61
C GLN A 323 9.16 3.11 3.68
N LEU A 324 8.82 4.32 3.23
CA LEU A 324 7.46 4.82 3.14
C LEU A 324 7.05 4.96 1.67
N VAL A 325 5.98 4.28 1.26
CA VAL A 325 5.42 4.30 -0.09
C VAL A 325 4.11 5.07 -0.04
N LEU A 326 4.00 6.15 -0.81
CA LEU A 326 2.87 7.08 -0.79
C LEU A 326 1.66 6.49 -1.51
N GLY A 327 0.55 6.35 -0.82
CA GLY A 327 -0.73 5.91 -1.39
C GLY A 327 -1.47 7.02 -2.14
N ALA A 328 -2.15 6.63 -3.22
CA ALA A 328 -3.05 7.47 -3.99
C ALA A 328 -4.30 6.67 -4.41
N PRO A 329 -5.51 7.29 -4.37
CA PRO A 329 -6.73 6.59 -4.73
C PRO A 329 -6.94 6.58 -6.25
N LEU A 330 -7.41 5.47 -6.80
CA LEU A 330 -7.98 5.40 -8.14
C LEU A 330 -9.51 5.34 -8.09
N TYR A 331 -10.09 6.09 -7.18
CA TYR A 331 -11.51 6.30 -6.99
C TYR A 331 -11.78 7.72 -6.48
N GLY A 332 -13.04 8.13 -6.48
CA GLY A 332 -13.48 9.41 -5.95
C GLY A 332 -14.63 9.27 -4.96
N HIS A 333 -14.58 10.05 -3.91
CA HIS A 333 -15.71 10.29 -3.00
C HIS A 333 -16.56 11.43 -3.49
N GLY A 334 -17.88 11.27 -3.38
CA GLY A 334 -18.84 12.22 -3.95
C GLY A 334 -19.89 12.72 -2.97
N TRP A 335 -20.47 13.90 -3.31
CA TRP A 335 -21.59 14.53 -2.62
C TRP A 335 -22.58 15.10 -3.63
N THR A 336 -23.87 15.10 -3.27
CA THR A 336 -24.96 15.62 -4.09
C THR A 336 -25.65 16.80 -3.40
N GLY A 337 -26.33 17.66 -4.19
CA GLY A 337 -27.00 18.84 -3.69
C GLY A 337 -26.04 19.88 -3.13
N VAL A 338 -24.88 20.00 -3.76
CA VAL A 338 -23.78 20.89 -3.36
C VAL A 338 -23.95 22.23 -4.06
N ALA A 339 -23.97 23.35 -3.29
CA ALA A 339 -23.94 24.69 -3.85
C ALA A 339 -22.57 25.03 -4.46
N ALA A 340 -22.53 25.89 -5.50
CA ALA A 340 -21.29 26.24 -6.17
C ALA A 340 -20.27 26.88 -5.23
N GLY A 341 -20.68 27.82 -4.37
CA GLY A 341 -19.76 28.58 -3.54
C GLY A 341 -18.66 29.29 -4.35
N PRO A 342 -17.65 29.83 -3.68
CA PRO A 342 -16.54 30.53 -4.35
C PRO A 342 -15.52 29.60 -5.00
N ARG A 343 -15.52 28.30 -4.65
CA ARG A 343 -14.53 27.29 -5.12
C ARG A 343 -15.23 26.10 -5.77
N ALA A 344 -16.27 26.32 -6.59
CA ALA A 344 -16.96 25.31 -7.37
C ALA A 344 -17.30 24.04 -6.57
N GLY A 345 -18.06 24.22 -5.50
CA GLY A 345 -18.56 23.16 -4.64
C GLY A 345 -17.59 22.69 -3.54
N LEU A 346 -16.33 23.14 -3.52
CA LEU A 346 -15.37 22.77 -2.48
C LEU A 346 -15.70 23.49 -1.16
N PHE A 347 -15.64 22.73 -0.05
CA PHE A 347 -15.97 23.17 1.32
C PHE A 347 -17.40 23.71 1.48
N GLN A 348 -18.33 23.13 0.74
CA GLN A 348 -19.75 23.47 0.79
C GLN A 348 -20.57 22.39 1.48
N SER A 349 -21.70 22.81 2.04
CA SER A 349 -22.71 21.86 2.52
C SER A 349 -23.24 21.00 1.36
N ALA A 350 -23.64 19.80 1.66
CA ALA A 350 -24.26 18.85 0.74
C ALA A 350 -25.61 18.38 1.26
N THR A 351 -26.44 17.80 0.39
CA THR A 351 -27.69 17.17 0.78
C THR A 351 -27.46 15.72 1.23
N ALA A 352 -26.59 15.00 0.53
CA ALA A 352 -26.23 13.63 0.83
C ALA A 352 -24.88 13.24 0.22
N ALA A 353 -24.27 12.16 0.73
CA ALA A 353 -23.18 11.49 0.03
C ALA A 353 -23.68 10.93 -1.31
N ALA A 354 -22.81 10.93 -2.31
CA ALA A 354 -22.98 10.14 -3.53
C ALA A 354 -22.24 8.80 -3.38
N SER A 355 -22.59 7.83 -4.22
CA SER A 355 -21.83 6.57 -4.28
C SER A 355 -20.41 6.82 -4.77
N ASP A 356 -19.45 6.12 -4.20
CA ASP A 356 -18.07 6.13 -4.67
C ASP A 356 -18.01 5.67 -6.13
N ARG A 357 -17.04 6.22 -6.85
CA ARG A 357 -16.81 5.90 -8.26
C ARG A 357 -15.34 5.70 -8.51
N SER A 358 -15.02 4.74 -9.38
CA SER A 358 -13.67 4.56 -9.87
C SER A 358 -13.13 5.81 -10.58
N TYR A 359 -11.82 5.95 -10.66
CA TYR A 359 -11.15 7.04 -11.40
C TYR A 359 -11.74 7.22 -12.81
N ARG A 360 -11.84 6.12 -13.58
CA ARG A 360 -12.39 6.18 -14.95
C ARG A 360 -13.86 6.62 -15.01
N GLU A 361 -14.66 6.24 -14.00
CA GLU A 361 -16.07 6.67 -13.96
C GLU A 361 -16.17 8.16 -13.64
N VAL A 362 -15.37 8.68 -12.67
CA VAL A 362 -15.35 10.12 -12.38
C VAL A 362 -14.87 10.89 -13.60
N GLU A 363 -13.83 10.43 -14.31
CA GLU A 363 -13.37 11.06 -15.56
C GLU A 363 -14.48 11.15 -16.62
N ALA A 364 -15.36 10.15 -16.69
CA ALA A 364 -16.47 10.09 -17.64
C ALA A 364 -17.72 10.91 -17.25
N LEU A 365 -17.85 11.32 -15.97
CA LEU A 365 -18.99 12.13 -15.53
C LEU A 365 -19.03 13.50 -16.22
N PRO A 366 -20.23 14.10 -16.37
CA PRO A 366 -20.34 15.51 -16.75
C PRO A 366 -19.74 16.42 -15.68
N GLY A 367 -19.44 17.67 -16.06
CA GLY A 367 -18.94 18.68 -15.13
C GLY A 367 -17.54 19.18 -15.48
N THR A 368 -17.12 20.19 -14.75
CA THR A 368 -15.80 20.81 -14.90
C THR A 368 -14.81 20.19 -13.94
N VAL A 369 -13.64 19.83 -14.44
CA VAL A 369 -12.49 19.40 -13.63
C VAL A 369 -11.77 20.63 -13.08
N HIS A 370 -11.58 20.66 -11.79
CA HIS A 370 -10.81 21.68 -11.09
C HIS A 370 -9.54 21.06 -10.53
N VAL A 371 -8.41 21.74 -10.70
CA VAL A 371 -7.11 21.29 -10.16
C VAL A 371 -6.55 22.39 -9.27
N ASP A 372 -6.40 22.07 -8.00
CA ASP A 372 -5.72 22.89 -7.02
C ASP A 372 -4.24 22.52 -6.99
N ARG A 373 -3.43 23.34 -7.66
CA ARG A 373 -1.99 23.10 -7.74
C ARG A 373 -1.26 23.44 -6.46
N ASP A 374 -1.79 24.34 -5.62
CA ASP A 374 -1.14 24.73 -4.38
C ASP A 374 -1.23 23.59 -3.35
N HIS A 375 -2.39 22.93 -3.28
CA HIS A 375 -2.61 21.84 -2.34
C HIS A 375 -2.46 20.44 -2.96
N GLY A 376 -2.21 20.35 -4.29
CA GLY A 376 -2.01 19.08 -4.98
C GLY A 376 -3.24 18.17 -4.91
N ALA A 377 -4.39 18.74 -5.24
CA ALA A 377 -5.70 18.10 -5.20
C ALA A 377 -6.50 18.38 -6.46
N SER A 378 -7.55 17.62 -6.71
CA SER A 378 -8.49 17.88 -7.80
C SER A 378 -9.89 17.38 -7.47
N TRP A 379 -10.88 17.98 -8.13
CA TRP A 379 -12.28 17.58 -8.03
C TRP A 379 -13.03 17.85 -9.33
N LYS A 380 -14.16 17.19 -9.48
CA LYS A 380 -15.11 17.45 -10.55
C LYS A 380 -16.40 18.00 -9.97
N TYR A 381 -16.97 19.02 -10.62
CA TYR A 381 -18.22 19.65 -10.22
C TYR A 381 -19.11 19.96 -11.43
N ASP A 382 -20.38 19.56 -11.37
CA ASP A 382 -21.36 19.75 -12.45
C ASP A 382 -22.41 20.84 -12.17
N GLY A 383 -22.30 21.53 -11.05
CA GLY A 383 -23.27 22.54 -10.55
C GLY A 383 -24.10 22.04 -9.37
N THR A 384 -24.14 20.73 -9.10
CA THR A 384 -24.87 20.12 -7.99
C THR A 384 -24.17 18.91 -7.39
N THR A 385 -23.34 18.23 -8.14
CA THR A 385 -22.60 17.03 -7.71
C THR A 385 -21.11 17.32 -7.69
N PHE A 386 -20.48 17.01 -6.60
CA PHE A 386 -19.05 17.17 -6.36
C PHE A 386 -18.39 15.80 -6.18
N TYR A 387 -17.26 15.56 -6.84
CA TYR A 387 -16.41 14.40 -6.62
C TYR A 387 -14.97 14.83 -6.37
N SER A 388 -14.40 14.50 -5.20
CA SER A 388 -12.97 14.60 -4.95
C SER A 388 -12.28 13.34 -5.48
N TYR A 389 -11.26 13.50 -6.32
CA TYR A 389 -10.48 12.39 -6.91
C TYR A 389 -9.13 12.92 -7.41
N ASP A 390 -8.18 12.02 -7.69
CA ASP A 390 -6.88 12.40 -8.22
C ASP A 390 -6.85 12.30 -9.76
N THR A 391 -6.72 13.44 -10.45
CA THR A 391 -6.46 13.45 -11.90
C THR A 391 -5.05 12.95 -12.24
N ALA A 392 -4.79 12.62 -13.50
CA ALA A 392 -3.44 12.23 -13.96
C ALA A 392 -2.37 13.29 -13.66
N GLU A 393 -2.75 14.60 -13.63
CA GLU A 393 -1.85 15.70 -13.22
C GLU A 393 -1.49 15.56 -11.75
N VAL A 394 -2.47 15.37 -10.86
CA VAL A 394 -2.27 15.22 -9.41
C VAL A 394 -1.48 13.96 -9.11
N LEU A 395 -1.80 12.83 -9.75
CA LEU A 395 -1.03 11.58 -9.60
C LEU A 395 0.44 11.74 -9.99
N THR A 396 0.72 12.45 -11.11
CA THR A 396 2.10 12.77 -11.51
C THR A 396 2.79 13.61 -10.44
N ARG A 397 2.08 14.57 -9.86
CA ARG A 397 2.61 15.45 -8.80
C ARG A 397 2.93 14.67 -7.52
N LYS A 398 2.03 13.80 -7.08
CA LYS A 398 2.26 12.90 -5.92
C LYS A 398 3.48 12.01 -6.13
N ALA A 399 3.64 11.46 -7.32
CA ALA A 399 4.81 10.66 -7.66
C ALA A 399 6.12 11.47 -7.66
N ARG A 400 6.10 12.71 -8.16
CA ARG A 400 7.24 13.64 -8.05
C ARG A 400 7.55 14.00 -6.60
N TYR A 401 6.53 14.27 -5.79
CA TYR A 401 6.69 14.50 -4.36
C TYR A 401 7.38 13.31 -3.68
N ALA A 402 6.91 12.09 -3.93
CA ALA A 402 7.53 10.89 -3.38
C ALA A 402 9.02 10.79 -3.77
N ARG A 403 9.34 11.05 -5.05
CA ARG A 403 10.72 11.06 -5.53
C ARG A 403 11.57 12.14 -4.87
N TRP A 404 11.08 13.37 -4.77
CA TRP A 404 11.84 14.52 -4.22
C TRP A 404 12.09 14.39 -2.72
N ASN A 405 11.16 13.78 -1.99
CA ASN A 405 11.30 13.52 -0.56
C ASN A 405 11.99 12.19 -0.24
N GLY A 406 12.54 11.49 -1.26
CA GLY A 406 13.26 10.23 -1.07
C GLY A 406 12.41 9.09 -0.55
N LEU A 407 11.08 9.14 -0.78
CA LEU A 407 10.18 8.05 -0.39
C LEU A 407 10.44 6.78 -1.20
N GLY A 408 10.01 5.64 -0.66
CA GLY A 408 10.19 4.32 -1.28
C GLY A 408 9.45 4.14 -2.61
N GLY A 409 8.48 5.00 -2.91
CA GLY A 409 7.71 4.95 -4.15
C GLY A 409 6.27 5.42 -3.98
N VAL A 410 5.38 4.89 -4.83
CA VAL A 410 3.94 5.15 -4.81
C VAL A 410 3.14 3.86 -4.82
N MET A 411 1.95 3.89 -4.22
CA MET A 411 0.98 2.80 -4.20
C MET A 411 -0.38 3.32 -4.65
N VAL A 412 -1.19 2.46 -5.28
CA VAL A 412 -2.58 2.79 -5.62
C VAL A 412 -3.57 1.78 -5.07
N TRP A 413 -4.69 2.26 -4.61
CA TRP A 413 -5.94 1.55 -4.36
C TRP A 413 -6.99 2.04 -5.35
N SER A 414 -7.44 1.25 -6.34
CA SER A 414 -6.99 -0.05 -6.81
C SER A 414 -6.88 -0.07 -8.35
N LEU A 415 -6.19 -1.07 -8.89
CA LEU A 415 -5.84 -1.15 -10.32
C LEU A 415 -7.05 -1.20 -11.25
N ASP A 416 -8.15 -1.79 -10.82
CA ASP A 416 -9.42 -1.87 -11.55
C ASP A 416 -10.09 -0.50 -11.74
N GLY A 417 -9.73 0.50 -10.91
CA GLY A 417 -10.20 1.88 -11.06
C GLY A 417 -9.62 2.64 -12.23
N ASP A 418 -8.47 2.24 -12.78
CA ASP A 418 -7.79 2.92 -13.88
C ASP A 418 -8.58 2.81 -15.21
N ASP A 419 -8.32 3.69 -16.14
CA ASP A 419 -8.98 3.68 -17.46
C ASP A 419 -8.41 2.59 -18.40
N ALA A 420 -9.05 2.42 -19.56
CA ALA A 420 -8.66 1.42 -20.56
C ALA A 420 -7.26 1.64 -21.17
N ARG A 421 -6.64 2.79 -20.91
CA ARG A 421 -5.27 3.13 -21.39
C ARG A 421 -4.22 3.04 -20.29
N GLY A 422 -4.63 2.73 -19.05
CA GLY A 422 -3.73 2.73 -17.89
C GLY A 422 -3.15 4.11 -17.58
N SER A 423 -3.96 5.16 -17.76
CA SER A 423 -3.51 6.57 -17.73
C SER A 423 -3.04 6.98 -16.34
N ALA A 424 -3.70 6.48 -15.28
CA ALA A 424 -3.33 6.78 -13.89
C ALA A 424 -1.98 6.15 -13.52
N ILE A 425 -1.78 4.87 -13.81
CA ILE A 425 -0.49 4.19 -13.58
C ILE A 425 0.62 4.80 -14.44
N ALA A 426 0.31 5.20 -15.69
CA ALA A 426 1.27 5.89 -16.54
C ALA A 426 1.66 7.27 -15.99
N ALA A 427 0.74 7.98 -15.34
CA ALA A 427 1.00 9.26 -14.69
C ALA A 427 1.95 9.12 -13.50
N LEU A 428 1.72 8.13 -12.65
CA LEU A 428 2.61 7.82 -11.51
C LEU A 428 4.02 7.41 -11.99
N ASP A 429 4.10 6.52 -12.97
CA ASP A 429 5.38 6.09 -13.54
C ASP A 429 6.18 7.28 -14.11
N ARG A 430 5.53 8.19 -14.85
CA ARG A 430 6.20 9.43 -15.33
C ARG A 430 6.72 10.29 -14.18
N GLY A 431 5.95 10.45 -13.10
CA GLY A 431 6.37 11.27 -11.95
C GLY A 431 7.57 10.71 -11.20
N LEU A 432 7.71 9.38 -11.14
CA LEU A 432 8.84 8.71 -10.48
C LEU A 432 10.10 8.65 -11.34
N ARG A 433 10.02 8.74 -12.68
CA ARG A 433 11.21 8.74 -13.55
C ARG A 433 12.05 9.97 -13.28
N ARG A 434 13.36 9.80 -13.33
CA ARG A 434 14.32 10.92 -13.41
C ARG A 434 14.34 11.40 -14.87
N ASP A 435 14.18 12.69 -15.05
CA ASP A 435 14.36 13.34 -16.36
C ASP A 435 15.79 13.17 -16.83
#